data_fcce8d1432004cdb031e660fc18a0847
#
_entry.id   fcce8d1432004cdb031e660fc18a0847
#
_cell.length_a   1.000
_cell.length_b   1.000
_cell.length_c   1.000
_cell.angle_alpha   90.00
_cell.angle_beta   90.00
_cell.angle_gamma   90.00
#
_symmetry.space_group_name_H-M   'P 1'
#
loop_
_entity.id
_entity.type
_entity.pdbx_description
1 polymer ?
#
loop_
_entity_poly.entity_id
_entity_poly.type
_entity_poly.pdbx_seq_one_letter_code
_entity_poly.pdbx_strand_id
1 'polypeptide(L)'
;MGKKGQGTEGNKPRKKSKALSYFVRFLAAVMGLVIGFCLYWVYIFGGTFVSVPVVNQEDYSTMDLSEGGSTTGGDVTSSWSNGGHTRLYYDPSHPIIEVKQKDSNIENILVFGIDARGTDDYACRTDCMMILSINKKDNSLKIISLMRDTAVYIGDTEDTLGTRLNKLNSAYHYGGVGEMINTINVIFDLDIQRFVMFDFGSAAEIIDLCGGIEIDVRPEEVSYLNEDLEESRALDGNNSPNITSGGVQVLDGHQAVAWSRIRHLDSDFARASRQRTVATALMTKVNDMSYGQKLQLLNDSAGVFETNMNSADIMRVALNCFACLDNREEYRFPEDGTYTVQNDPWMMLIDFDEQKQRINDYIWGE
;
A
#
# COMPACT_ATOMS: atom_id res chain seq x y z
N MET A 1 -73.59 58.64 -13.85
CA MET A 1 -73.28 57.22 -13.74
C MET A 1 -71.91 56.95 -14.41
N GLY A 2 -70.86 56.91 -13.68
CA GLY A 2 -69.45 56.71 -14.20
C GLY A 2 -69.00 55.33 -13.89
N LYS A 3 -68.56 54.56 -14.88
CA LYS A 3 -67.84 53.28 -14.73
C LYS A 3 -66.37 53.57 -14.66
N LYS A 4 -65.79 53.25 -13.53
CA LYS A 4 -64.28 53.17 -13.34
C LYS A 4 -63.80 51.92 -14.06
N GLY A 5 -62.87 52.11 -15.03
CA GLY A 5 -62.13 51.01 -15.62
C GLY A 5 -60.94 50.59 -14.67
N GLN A 6 -60.92 49.31 -14.39
CA GLN A 6 -59.76 48.71 -13.68
C GLN A 6 -58.62 48.55 -14.69
N GLY A 7 -57.52 49.21 -14.45
CA GLY A 7 -56.27 48.96 -15.19
C GLY A 7 -55.56 47.72 -14.69
N THR A 8 -55.31 46.75 -15.59
CA THR A 8 -54.53 45.60 -15.37
C THR A 8 -53.03 46.01 -15.39
N GLU A 9 -52.36 45.98 -14.23
CA GLU A 9 -50.90 46.14 -14.16
C GLU A 9 -50.22 44.94 -14.84
N GLY A 10 -49.62 45.23 -15.99
CA GLY A 10 -48.80 44.25 -16.70
C GLY A 10 -47.54 43.99 -15.96
N ASN A 11 -47.37 42.71 -15.58
CA ASN A 11 -46.15 42.17 -14.92
C ASN A 11 -44.94 42.30 -15.86
N LYS A 12 -44.12 43.34 -15.68
CA LYS A 12 -42.88 43.50 -16.46
C LYS A 12 -41.89 42.40 -16.09
N PRO A 13 -41.30 41.63 -17.03
CA PRO A 13 -40.31 40.63 -16.73
C PRO A 13 -39.10 41.26 -16.06
N ARG A 14 -38.73 40.77 -14.86
CA ARG A 14 -37.53 41.19 -14.15
C ARG A 14 -36.29 40.87 -15.03
N LYS A 15 -35.58 41.92 -15.51
CA LYS A 15 -34.30 41.75 -16.19
C LYS A 15 -33.30 41.10 -15.24
N LYS A 16 -32.98 39.82 -15.52
CA LYS A 16 -31.87 39.14 -14.81
C LYS A 16 -30.61 40.01 -14.90
N SER A 17 -29.99 40.34 -13.78
CA SER A 17 -28.82 41.22 -13.77
C SER A 17 -27.67 40.54 -14.55
N LYS A 18 -26.95 41.30 -15.40
CA LYS A 18 -25.84 40.79 -16.18
C LYS A 18 -24.77 40.17 -15.24
N ALA A 19 -24.62 40.74 -14.02
CA ALA A 19 -23.74 40.20 -12.98
C ALA A 19 -24.06 38.76 -12.58
N LEU A 20 -25.35 38.40 -12.42
CA LEU A 20 -25.79 37.04 -12.14
C LEU A 20 -25.44 36.08 -13.28
N SER A 21 -25.57 36.52 -14.53
CA SER A 21 -25.19 35.72 -15.69
C SER A 21 -23.68 35.46 -15.77
N TYR A 22 -22.84 36.46 -15.45
CA TYR A 22 -21.38 36.29 -15.40
C TYR A 22 -20.98 35.35 -14.23
N PHE A 23 -21.59 35.50 -13.08
CA PHE A 23 -21.33 34.62 -11.92
C PHE A 23 -21.68 33.16 -12.22
N VAL A 24 -22.85 32.90 -12.85
CA VAL A 24 -23.25 31.54 -13.25
C VAL A 24 -22.27 30.93 -14.27
N ARG A 25 -21.82 31.72 -15.24
CA ARG A 25 -20.81 31.27 -16.23
C ARG A 25 -19.45 30.99 -15.59
N PHE A 26 -19.00 31.81 -14.65
CA PHE A 26 -17.80 31.58 -13.87
C PHE A 26 -17.91 30.30 -13.05
N LEU A 27 -19.03 30.10 -12.34
CA LEU A 27 -19.25 28.87 -11.56
C LEU A 27 -19.29 27.62 -12.46
N ALA A 28 -19.91 27.68 -13.63
CA ALA A 28 -19.92 26.60 -14.60
C ALA A 28 -18.54 26.28 -15.15
N ALA A 29 -17.69 27.30 -15.38
CA ALA A 29 -16.31 27.11 -15.80
C ALA A 29 -15.46 26.44 -14.70
N VAL A 30 -15.60 26.88 -13.45
CA VAL A 30 -14.93 26.25 -12.30
C VAL A 30 -15.38 24.80 -12.12
N MET A 31 -16.69 24.52 -12.19
CA MET A 31 -17.20 23.16 -12.15
C MET A 31 -16.65 22.31 -13.31
N GLY A 32 -16.57 22.85 -14.52
CA GLY A 32 -15.99 22.17 -15.68
C GLY A 32 -14.51 21.80 -15.45
N LEU A 33 -13.73 22.70 -14.86
CA LEU A 33 -12.35 22.44 -14.49
C LEU A 33 -12.23 21.37 -13.40
N VAL A 34 -13.09 21.40 -12.37
CA VAL A 34 -13.11 20.38 -11.31
C VAL A 34 -13.48 19.00 -11.87
N ILE A 35 -14.50 18.94 -12.71
CA ILE A 35 -14.91 17.68 -13.36
C ILE A 35 -13.78 17.17 -14.27
N GLY A 36 -13.16 18.04 -15.07
CA GLY A 36 -12.03 17.69 -15.93
C GLY A 36 -10.84 17.16 -15.13
N PHE A 37 -10.54 17.78 -13.99
CA PHE A 37 -9.52 17.33 -13.06
C PHE A 37 -9.86 15.94 -12.47
N CYS A 38 -11.10 15.73 -11.99
CA CYS A 38 -11.53 14.44 -11.48
C CYS A 38 -11.46 13.33 -12.54
N LEU A 39 -11.89 13.61 -13.78
CA LEU A 39 -11.82 12.65 -14.88
C LEU A 39 -10.38 12.35 -15.28
N TYR A 40 -9.49 13.33 -15.27
CA TYR A 40 -8.06 13.16 -15.50
C TYR A 40 -7.45 12.23 -14.45
N TRP A 41 -7.76 12.42 -13.16
CA TRP A 41 -7.29 11.56 -12.07
C TRP A 41 -7.82 10.13 -12.18
N VAL A 42 -9.09 9.95 -12.52
CA VAL A 42 -9.65 8.61 -12.78
C VAL A 42 -8.92 7.93 -13.95
N TYR A 43 -8.57 8.68 -14.98
CA TYR A 43 -7.81 8.16 -16.13
C TYR A 43 -6.38 7.75 -15.72
N ILE A 44 -5.68 8.61 -15.00
CA ILE A 44 -4.28 8.37 -14.57
C ILE A 44 -4.18 7.14 -13.67
N PHE A 45 -5.04 7.03 -12.64
CA PHE A 45 -4.98 5.93 -11.67
C PHE A 45 -5.77 4.69 -12.10
N GLY A 46 -6.37 4.68 -13.27
CA GLY A 46 -7.10 3.50 -13.77
C GLY A 46 -6.21 2.26 -13.91
N GLY A 47 -4.90 2.45 -14.16
CA GLY A 47 -3.94 1.37 -14.29
C GLY A 47 -3.38 0.81 -12.98
N THR A 48 -3.59 1.50 -11.85
CA THR A 48 -3.12 1.02 -10.53
C THR A 48 -4.15 0.15 -9.81
N PHE A 49 -5.41 0.23 -10.25
CA PHE A 49 -6.50 -0.48 -9.62
C PHE A 49 -6.53 -1.95 -10.03
N VAL A 50 -6.50 -2.83 -9.05
CA VAL A 50 -6.70 -4.27 -9.24
C VAL A 50 -8.01 -4.68 -8.58
N SER A 51 -8.84 -5.42 -9.30
CA SER A 51 -10.14 -5.88 -8.79
C SER A 51 -9.95 -7.07 -7.85
N VAL A 52 -9.69 -6.78 -6.58
CA VAL A 52 -9.72 -7.80 -5.52
C VAL A 52 -10.98 -7.56 -4.70
N PRO A 53 -11.96 -8.48 -4.73
CA PRO A 53 -13.21 -8.30 -4.03
C PRO A 53 -13.01 -8.36 -2.52
N VAL A 54 -13.76 -7.51 -1.80
CA VAL A 54 -13.97 -7.60 -0.36
C VAL A 54 -15.37 -8.17 -0.18
N VAL A 55 -15.49 -9.32 0.46
CA VAL A 55 -16.77 -10.02 0.65
C VAL A 55 -17.11 -10.10 2.13
N ASN A 56 -18.40 -10.07 2.46
CA ASN A 56 -18.81 -10.28 3.84
C ASN A 56 -18.69 -11.76 4.23
N GLN A 57 -18.59 -12.05 5.54
CA GLN A 57 -18.41 -13.40 6.07
C GLN A 57 -19.56 -14.35 5.70
N GLU A 58 -20.79 -13.85 5.59
CA GLU A 58 -21.97 -14.66 5.23
C GLU A 58 -21.89 -15.07 3.76
N ASP A 59 -21.57 -14.14 2.86
CA ASP A 59 -21.39 -14.45 1.43
C ASP A 59 -20.25 -15.43 1.21
N TYR A 60 -19.12 -15.25 1.93
CA TYR A 60 -17.98 -16.17 1.85
C TYR A 60 -18.37 -17.59 2.26
N SER A 61 -19.10 -17.76 3.36
CA SER A 61 -19.54 -19.08 3.85
C SER A 61 -20.49 -19.82 2.89
N THR A 62 -21.10 -19.09 1.94
CA THR A 62 -22.02 -19.64 0.93
C THR A 62 -21.40 -19.78 -0.46
N MET A 63 -20.15 -19.28 -0.65
CA MET A 63 -19.45 -19.44 -1.92
C MET A 63 -19.17 -20.92 -2.21
N ASP A 64 -19.56 -21.37 -3.40
CA ASP A 64 -19.19 -22.70 -3.87
C ASP A 64 -17.74 -22.72 -4.34
N LEU A 65 -16.83 -23.02 -3.43
CA LEU A 65 -15.40 -23.11 -3.71
C LEU A 65 -15.04 -24.35 -4.56
N SER A 66 -16.01 -25.23 -4.84
CA SER A 66 -15.80 -26.45 -5.62
C SER A 66 -15.67 -26.20 -7.13
N GLU A 67 -16.18 -25.07 -7.64
CA GLU A 67 -16.02 -24.66 -9.04
C GLU A 67 -14.67 -23.96 -9.32
N GLY A 68 -13.93 -23.59 -8.29
CA GLY A 68 -12.51 -23.20 -8.38
C GLY A 68 -11.68 -24.43 -8.73
N GLY A 69 -11.83 -24.90 -9.95
CA GLY A 69 -11.05 -26.03 -10.45
C GLY A 69 -9.57 -25.77 -10.22
N SER A 70 -8.86 -26.82 -9.80
CA SER A 70 -7.41 -26.95 -9.80
C SER A 70 -6.81 -26.31 -11.07
N THR A 71 -6.65 -25.00 -11.07
CA THR A 71 -5.82 -24.30 -12.01
C THR A 71 -4.48 -24.09 -11.34
N THR A 72 -3.54 -24.92 -11.70
CA THR A 72 -2.14 -24.57 -11.68
C THR A 72 -2.00 -23.23 -12.38
N GLY A 73 -1.87 -22.15 -11.63
CA GLY A 73 -1.90 -20.78 -12.08
C GLY A 73 -3.33 -20.23 -12.14
N GLY A 74 -3.81 -19.63 -11.03
CA GLY A 74 -5.04 -18.85 -11.05
C GLY A 74 -4.97 -17.86 -12.19
N ASP A 75 -6.07 -17.71 -12.91
CA ASP A 75 -6.22 -16.69 -13.94
C ASP A 75 -6.02 -15.34 -13.23
N VAL A 76 -4.78 -14.86 -13.24
CA VAL A 76 -4.46 -13.49 -12.85
C VAL A 76 -5.20 -12.64 -13.85
N THR A 77 -6.42 -12.20 -13.48
CA THR A 77 -7.18 -11.26 -14.29
C THR A 77 -6.49 -9.91 -14.26
N SER A 78 -5.29 -9.87 -14.85
CA SER A 78 -4.63 -8.63 -15.21
C SER A 78 -5.29 -8.07 -16.45
N SER A 79 -6.38 -7.38 -16.26
CA SER A 79 -6.89 -6.54 -17.33
C SER A 79 -6.28 -5.16 -17.17
N TRP A 80 -5.05 -4.96 -17.63
CA TRP A 80 -4.61 -3.63 -18.11
C TRP A 80 -3.13 -3.70 -18.50
N SER A 81 -2.90 -3.93 -19.75
CA SER A 81 -1.57 -3.79 -20.34
C SER A 81 -1.38 -2.36 -20.83
N ASN A 82 -0.80 -1.51 -20.02
CA ASN A 82 -0.02 -0.38 -20.51
C ASN A 82 1.47 -0.68 -20.28
N GLY A 83 1.96 -1.79 -20.85
CA GLY A 83 3.38 -2.12 -20.81
C GLY A 83 3.94 -2.54 -19.45
N GLY A 84 3.11 -2.61 -18.41
CA GLY A 84 3.48 -3.00 -17.05
C GLY A 84 3.02 -4.43 -16.75
N HIS A 85 3.86 -5.17 -16.09
CA HIS A 85 3.57 -6.52 -15.66
C HIS A 85 2.68 -6.48 -14.43
N THR A 86 1.44 -7.00 -14.51
CA THR A 86 0.65 -7.27 -13.32
C THR A 86 1.34 -8.39 -12.55
N ARG A 87 1.71 -8.13 -11.30
CA ARG A 87 2.49 -9.04 -10.45
C ARG A 87 1.75 -9.44 -9.19
N LEU A 88 0.52 -8.93 -9.01
CA LEU A 88 -0.31 -9.31 -7.89
C LEU A 88 -0.82 -10.73 -8.05
N TYR A 89 -0.52 -11.58 -7.08
CA TYR A 89 -1.18 -12.87 -6.96
C TYR A 89 -2.47 -12.71 -6.15
N TYR A 90 -3.58 -13.01 -6.78
CA TYR A 90 -4.90 -13.08 -6.18
C TYR A 90 -5.53 -14.43 -6.53
N ASP A 91 -5.91 -15.18 -5.50
CA ASP A 91 -6.67 -16.41 -5.62
C ASP A 91 -8.15 -16.11 -5.35
N PRO A 92 -9.05 -16.30 -6.33
CA PRO A 92 -10.48 -16.06 -6.14
C PRO A 92 -11.14 -16.89 -5.03
N SER A 93 -10.54 -18.02 -4.64
CA SER A 93 -10.99 -18.82 -3.49
C SER A 93 -10.61 -18.19 -2.14
N HIS A 94 -9.74 -17.18 -2.13
CA HIS A 94 -9.31 -16.45 -0.95
C HIS A 94 -9.57 -14.94 -1.11
N PRO A 95 -10.84 -14.49 -1.19
CA PRO A 95 -11.15 -13.05 -1.24
C PRO A 95 -10.80 -12.38 0.09
N ILE A 96 -10.65 -11.06 0.08
CA ILE A 96 -10.54 -10.31 1.33
C ILE A 96 -11.88 -10.36 2.06
N ILE A 97 -11.89 -10.87 3.29
CA ILE A 97 -13.09 -10.92 4.12
C ILE A 97 -13.31 -9.56 4.76
N GLU A 98 -14.53 -9.03 4.62
CA GLU A 98 -14.90 -7.76 5.21
C GLU A 98 -14.87 -7.85 6.75
N VAL A 99 -14.09 -6.98 7.37
CA VAL A 99 -14.05 -6.83 8.82
C VAL A 99 -14.62 -5.46 9.18
N LYS A 100 -15.47 -5.42 10.20
CA LYS A 100 -16.02 -4.16 10.67
C LYS A 100 -14.91 -3.24 11.19
N GLN A 101 -14.84 -2.03 10.64
CA GLN A 101 -13.91 -1.01 11.11
C GLN A 101 -14.13 -0.70 12.60
N LYS A 102 -13.06 -0.79 13.40
CA LYS A 102 -13.12 -0.59 14.85
C LYS A 102 -13.31 0.87 15.24
N ASP A 103 -12.57 1.78 14.61
CA ASP A 103 -12.73 3.23 14.74
C ASP A 103 -12.79 3.89 13.37
N SER A 104 -13.85 4.64 13.10
CA SER A 104 -14.04 5.36 11.83
C SER A 104 -12.99 6.46 11.56
N ASN A 105 -12.25 6.89 12.58
CA ASN A 105 -11.16 7.86 12.43
C ASN A 105 -9.84 7.20 12.05
N ILE A 106 -9.69 5.90 12.29
CA ILE A 106 -8.46 5.15 12.02
C ILE A 106 -8.66 4.30 10.78
N GLU A 107 -7.73 4.39 9.85
CA GLU A 107 -7.72 3.60 8.62
C GLU A 107 -6.41 2.82 8.53
N ASN A 108 -6.53 1.48 8.51
CA ASN A 108 -5.41 0.56 8.44
C ASN A 108 -5.25 0.05 7.01
N ILE A 109 -4.04 0.21 6.46
CA ILE A 109 -3.71 -0.16 5.08
C ILE A 109 -2.46 -1.05 5.11
N LEU A 110 -2.52 -2.20 4.45
CA LEU A 110 -1.35 -3.05 4.30
C LEU A 110 -0.49 -2.57 3.13
N VAL A 111 0.76 -2.28 3.39
CA VAL A 111 1.78 -2.00 2.37
C VAL A 111 2.77 -3.14 2.36
N PHE A 112 2.99 -3.76 1.21
CA PHE A 112 3.89 -4.89 1.13
C PHE A 112 4.68 -4.95 -0.16
N GLY A 113 5.87 -5.54 -0.06
CA GLY A 113 6.77 -5.76 -1.18
C GLY A 113 6.91 -7.24 -1.51
N ILE A 114 6.91 -7.58 -2.79
CA ILE A 114 7.12 -8.94 -3.29
C ILE A 114 8.46 -9.06 -4.01
N ASP A 115 9.09 -10.25 -3.90
CA ASP A 115 10.28 -10.62 -4.67
C ASP A 115 9.88 -11.36 -5.95
N ALA A 116 9.36 -10.65 -6.93
CA ALA A 116 9.02 -11.21 -8.23
C ALA A 116 10.21 -11.06 -9.19
N ARG A 117 11.03 -12.11 -9.34
CA ARG A 117 12.22 -12.11 -10.22
C ARG A 117 11.95 -12.67 -11.63
N GLY A 118 10.75 -13.11 -11.94
CA GLY A 118 10.39 -13.70 -13.23
C GLY A 118 8.93 -13.52 -13.57
N THR A 119 8.61 -13.75 -14.82
CA THR A 119 7.26 -13.59 -15.37
C THR A 119 6.27 -14.67 -14.95
N ASP A 120 6.73 -15.77 -14.32
CA ASP A 120 5.94 -16.98 -14.13
C ASP A 120 5.77 -17.41 -12.65
N ASP A 121 6.35 -16.70 -11.68
CA ASP A 121 6.23 -17.05 -10.25
C ASP A 121 5.38 -16.01 -9.50
N TYR A 122 4.08 -16.06 -9.72
CA TYR A 122 3.13 -15.18 -9.04
C TYR A 122 2.94 -15.53 -7.56
N ALA A 123 3.18 -16.79 -7.19
CA ALA A 123 3.07 -17.27 -5.82
C ALA A 123 4.38 -17.06 -5.02
N CYS A 124 4.97 -15.89 -5.14
CA CYS A 124 6.18 -15.54 -4.39
C CYS A 124 5.87 -15.23 -2.92
N ARG A 125 6.90 -14.99 -2.14
CA ARG A 125 6.75 -14.57 -0.73
C ARG A 125 6.90 -13.07 -0.61
N THR A 126 6.22 -12.51 0.39
CA THR A 126 6.41 -11.10 0.76
C THR A 126 7.64 -10.95 1.63
N ASP A 127 8.54 -10.06 1.25
CA ASP A 127 9.77 -9.79 2.02
C ASP A 127 9.62 -8.59 2.97
N CYS A 128 8.78 -7.64 2.63
CA CYS A 128 8.48 -6.46 3.42
C CYS A 128 6.96 -6.36 3.61
N MET A 129 6.51 -6.23 4.85
CA MET A 129 5.10 -6.03 5.19
C MET A 129 5.00 -4.94 6.25
N MET A 130 4.21 -3.92 5.98
CA MET A 130 3.97 -2.81 6.90
C MET A 130 2.47 -2.48 6.94
N ILE A 131 1.98 -2.12 8.11
CA ILE A 131 0.65 -1.53 8.27
C ILE A 131 0.85 -0.03 8.44
N LEU A 132 0.19 0.76 7.59
CA LEU A 132 0.02 2.19 7.77
C LEU A 132 -1.31 2.43 8.48
N SER A 133 -1.26 2.82 9.74
CA SER A 133 -2.42 3.17 10.55
C SER A 133 -2.54 4.69 10.61
N ILE A 134 -3.50 5.24 9.86
CA ILE A 134 -3.72 6.68 9.69
C ILE A 134 -4.85 7.12 10.62
N ASN A 135 -4.55 7.91 11.64
CA ASN A 135 -5.54 8.49 12.53
C ASN A 135 -5.87 9.93 12.10
N LYS A 136 -7.06 10.10 11.54
CA LYS A 136 -7.59 11.38 11.03
C LYS A 136 -7.99 12.36 12.13
N LYS A 137 -8.16 11.89 13.38
CA LYS A 137 -8.61 12.71 14.51
C LYS A 137 -7.48 13.55 15.08
N ASP A 138 -6.30 12.97 15.20
CA ASP A 138 -5.12 13.62 15.80
C ASP A 138 -4.00 13.88 14.77
N ASN A 139 -4.25 13.55 13.49
CA ASN A 139 -3.29 13.62 12.39
C ASN A 139 -1.99 12.86 12.72
N SER A 140 -2.11 11.62 13.17
CA SER A 140 -0.97 10.76 13.43
C SER A 140 -0.91 9.58 12.45
N LEU A 141 0.32 9.14 12.17
CA LEU A 141 0.62 7.99 11.33
C LEU A 141 1.47 7.00 12.13
N LYS A 142 0.94 5.80 12.33
CA LYS A 142 1.70 4.69 12.90
C LYS A 142 2.12 3.73 11.81
N ILE A 143 3.42 3.43 11.76
CA ILE A 143 4.04 2.56 10.76
C ILE A 143 4.47 1.29 11.48
N ILE A 144 3.76 0.20 11.25
CA ILE A 144 3.97 -1.06 11.94
C ILE A 144 4.61 -2.06 10.98
N SER A 145 5.89 -2.36 11.17
CA SER A 145 6.58 -3.39 10.38
C SER A 145 6.28 -4.78 10.94
N LEU A 146 5.68 -5.64 10.14
CA LEU A 146 5.45 -7.04 10.47
C LEU A 146 6.65 -7.89 10.06
N MET A 147 7.21 -8.64 11.03
CA MET A 147 8.33 -9.52 10.74
C MET A 147 7.87 -10.74 9.94
N ARG A 148 8.43 -10.91 8.75
CA ARG A 148 8.05 -11.92 7.77
C ARG A 148 8.13 -13.38 8.29
N ASP A 149 9.05 -13.62 9.23
CA ASP A 149 9.33 -14.94 9.78
C ASP A 149 8.53 -15.22 11.07
N THR A 150 7.57 -14.38 11.43
CA THR A 150 6.63 -14.61 12.53
C THR A 150 5.82 -15.87 12.24
N ALA A 151 5.81 -16.80 13.19
CA ALA A 151 5.04 -18.04 13.08
C ALA A 151 3.56 -17.75 13.31
N VAL A 152 2.74 -18.05 12.33
CA VAL A 152 1.30 -17.84 12.32
C VAL A 152 0.58 -19.08 11.76
N TYR A 153 -0.68 -19.24 12.13
CA TYR A 153 -1.53 -20.22 11.47
C TYR A 153 -2.11 -19.60 10.21
N ILE A 154 -1.90 -20.27 9.07
CA ILE A 154 -2.40 -19.84 7.76
C ILE A 154 -3.55 -20.72 7.36
N GLY A 155 -4.66 -20.13 6.93
CA GLY A 155 -5.89 -20.76 6.52
C GLY A 155 -7.10 -20.06 7.15
N ASP A 156 -8.19 -20.07 6.41
CA ASP A 156 -9.41 -19.33 6.70
C ASP A 156 -10.51 -20.19 7.35
N THR A 157 -10.28 -21.49 7.52
CA THR A 157 -11.23 -22.41 8.15
C THR A 157 -10.69 -22.94 9.48
N GLU A 158 -11.59 -23.20 10.43
CA GLU A 158 -11.25 -23.79 11.73
C GLU A 158 -10.46 -25.12 11.58
N ASP A 159 -10.69 -25.87 10.51
CA ASP A 159 -10.01 -27.13 10.21
C ASP A 159 -8.57 -26.91 9.70
N THR A 160 -8.26 -25.76 9.10
CA THR A 160 -6.92 -25.43 8.57
C THR A 160 -6.07 -24.65 9.55
N LEU A 161 -6.66 -23.87 10.45
CA LEU A 161 -5.96 -23.16 11.53
C LEU A 161 -5.14 -24.12 12.43
N GLY A 162 -5.58 -25.36 12.60
CA GLY A 162 -4.91 -26.33 13.46
C GLY A 162 -3.68 -27.02 12.85
N THR A 163 -3.41 -26.86 11.54
CA THR A 163 -2.47 -27.76 10.85
C THR A 163 -1.30 -27.09 10.15
N ARG A 164 -1.30 -25.77 9.93
CA ARG A 164 -0.25 -25.08 9.16
C ARG A 164 0.36 -23.91 9.90
N LEU A 165 1.12 -24.20 10.95
CA LEU A 165 2.01 -23.21 11.50
C LEU A 165 3.12 -22.94 10.47
N ASN A 166 3.19 -21.72 9.96
CA ASN A 166 4.18 -21.29 8.97
C ASN A 166 4.57 -19.84 9.18
N LYS A 167 5.55 -19.37 8.42
CA LYS A 167 5.95 -17.96 8.43
C LYS A 167 4.85 -17.08 7.85
N LEU A 168 4.65 -15.90 8.41
CA LEU A 168 3.64 -14.94 7.97
C LEU A 168 3.75 -14.62 6.46
N ASN A 169 4.98 -14.48 5.95
CA ASN A 169 5.20 -14.21 4.53
C ASN A 169 4.76 -15.33 3.59
N SER A 170 4.49 -16.53 4.11
CA SER A 170 3.99 -17.66 3.32
C SER A 170 2.49 -17.55 3.05
N ALA A 171 1.74 -16.72 3.80
CA ALA A 171 0.31 -16.53 3.56
C ALA A 171 0.03 -16.05 2.12
N TYR A 172 0.84 -15.11 1.63
CA TYR A 172 0.74 -14.65 0.25
C TYR A 172 0.99 -15.77 -0.78
N HIS A 173 1.93 -16.67 -0.51
CA HIS A 173 2.23 -17.81 -1.37
C HIS A 173 1.04 -18.81 -1.44
N TYR A 174 0.29 -18.97 -0.36
CA TYR A 174 -0.80 -19.95 -0.31
C TYR A 174 -2.11 -19.51 -0.92
N GLY A 175 -2.46 -18.24 -0.80
CA GLY A 175 -3.75 -17.72 -1.27
C GLY A 175 -3.71 -16.25 -1.70
N GLY A 176 -2.52 -15.75 -2.07
CA GLY A 176 -2.36 -14.38 -2.57
C GLY A 176 -2.63 -13.31 -1.50
N VAL A 177 -2.99 -12.13 -1.98
CA VAL A 177 -3.23 -10.96 -1.13
C VAL A 177 -4.42 -11.17 -0.18
N GLY A 178 -5.44 -11.90 -0.59
CA GLY A 178 -6.62 -12.17 0.24
C GLY A 178 -6.25 -13.00 1.46
N GLU A 179 -5.59 -14.14 1.27
CA GLU A 179 -5.13 -15.00 2.37
C GLU A 179 -4.19 -14.25 3.32
N MET A 180 -3.27 -13.44 2.78
CA MET A 180 -2.36 -12.66 3.61
C MET A 180 -3.10 -11.66 4.50
N ILE A 181 -4.05 -10.90 3.94
CA ILE A 181 -4.83 -9.92 4.71
C ILE A 181 -5.72 -10.61 5.73
N ASN A 182 -6.40 -11.70 5.34
CA ASN A 182 -7.26 -12.48 6.25
C ASN A 182 -6.45 -13.06 7.40
N THR A 183 -5.28 -13.65 7.13
CA THR A 183 -4.37 -14.16 8.16
C THR A 183 -3.96 -13.05 9.13
N ILE A 184 -3.55 -11.88 8.64
CA ILE A 184 -3.15 -10.74 9.48
C ILE A 184 -4.34 -10.27 10.34
N ASN A 185 -5.52 -10.12 9.74
CA ASN A 185 -6.72 -9.66 10.45
C ASN A 185 -7.14 -10.64 11.55
N VAL A 186 -7.14 -11.95 11.26
CA VAL A 186 -7.55 -12.98 12.24
C VAL A 186 -6.56 -13.07 13.40
N ILE A 187 -5.27 -13.14 13.10
CA ILE A 187 -4.22 -13.35 14.11
C ILE A 187 -4.09 -12.13 15.04
N PHE A 188 -4.15 -10.95 14.48
CA PHE A 188 -3.90 -9.71 15.22
C PHE A 188 -5.17 -8.90 15.52
N ASP A 189 -6.34 -9.44 15.15
CA ASP A 189 -7.64 -8.77 15.32
C ASP A 189 -7.62 -7.36 14.75
N LEU A 190 -7.28 -7.25 13.45
CA LEU A 190 -7.22 -5.99 12.72
C LEU A 190 -8.38 -5.87 11.74
N ASP A 191 -8.52 -4.70 11.11
CA ASP A 191 -9.60 -4.36 10.19
C ASP A 191 -9.09 -3.91 8.81
N ILE A 192 -7.99 -4.52 8.35
CA ILE A 192 -7.36 -4.21 7.06
C ILE A 192 -8.23 -4.72 5.92
N GLN A 193 -8.57 -3.84 4.98
CA GLN A 193 -9.30 -4.19 3.75
C GLN A 193 -8.65 -3.58 2.49
N ARG A 194 -7.65 -2.73 2.67
CA ARG A 194 -6.95 -2.04 1.59
C ARG A 194 -5.48 -2.36 1.63
N PHE A 195 -4.88 -2.38 0.45
CA PHE A 195 -3.45 -2.64 0.34
C PHE A 195 -2.79 -1.77 -0.72
N VAL A 196 -1.48 -1.67 -0.63
CA VAL A 196 -0.57 -1.16 -1.66
C VAL A 196 0.56 -2.17 -1.82
N MET A 197 0.75 -2.66 -3.02
CA MET A 197 1.80 -3.62 -3.36
C MET A 197 2.86 -2.99 -4.23
N PHE A 198 4.12 -3.28 -3.90
CA PHE A 198 5.30 -2.93 -4.68
C PHE A 198 6.09 -4.19 -5.02
N ASP A 199 6.78 -4.18 -6.14
CA ASP A 199 7.93 -5.03 -6.39
C ASP A 199 9.23 -4.20 -6.33
N PHE A 200 10.36 -4.84 -6.59
CA PHE A 200 11.65 -4.14 -6.53
C PHE A 200 11.78 -3.04 -7.59
N GLY A 201 11.24 -3.26 -8.79
CA GLY A 201 11.27 -2.26 -9.87
C GLY A 201 10.44 -1.04 -9.53
N SER A 202 9.20 -1.25 -9.09
CA SER A 202 8.31 -0.18 -8.70
C SER A 202 8.81 0.58 -7.45
N ALA A 203 9.43 -0.11 -6.50
CA ALA A 203 10.06 0.55 -5.36
C ALA A 203 11.23 1.45 -5.81
N ALA A 204 12.07 0.97 -6.74
CA ALA A 204 13.16 1.77 -7.31
C ALA A 204 12.60 3.00 -8.04
N GLU A 205 11.58 2.84 -8.87
CA GLU A 205 10.96 3.93 -9.62
C GLU A 205 10.37 5.01 -8.70
N ILE A 206 9.68 4.65 -7.62
CA ILE A 206 9.17 5.62 -6.63
C ILE A 206 10.31 6.41 -5.98
N ILE A 207 11.41 5.74 -5.63
CA ILE A 207 12.59 6.41 -5.05
C ILE A 207 13.21 7.38 -6.07
N ASP A 208 13.31 6.99 -7.34
CA ASP A 208 13.84 7.85 -8.41
C ASP A 208 12.93 9.06 -8.68
N LEU A 209 11.61 8.88 -8.66
CA LEU A 209 10.64 9.98 -8.75
C LEU A 209 10.80 10.99 -7.60
N CYS A 210 11.27 10.53 -6.43
CA CYS A 210 11.61 11.41 -5.29
C CYS A 210 12.99 12.09 -5.43
N GLY A 211 13.78 11.72 -6.44
CA GLY A 211 15.16 12.19 -6.63
C GLY A 211 16.17 11.51 -5.71
N GLY A 212 15.93 10.26 -5.36
CA GLY A 212 16.76 9.46 -4.47
C GLY A 212 16.50 9.70 -2.98
N ILE A 213 17.06 8.83 -2.15
CA ILE A 213 16.95 8.88 -0.68
C ILE A 213 18.32 8.87 -0.03
N GLU A 214 18.44 9.56 1.11
CA GLU A 214 19.68 9.62 1.87
C GLU A 214 19.83 8.39 2.79
N ILE A 215 20.93 7.66 2.64
CA ILE A 215 21.24 6.45 3.41
C ILE A 215 22.68 6.54 3.90
N ASP A 216 22.90 6.16 5.16
CA ASP A 216 24.24 5.95 5.71
C ASP A 216 24.70 4.50 5.43
N VAL A 217 25.48 4.34 4.36
CA VAL A 217 25.98 3.04 3.91
C VAL A 217 27.27 2.72 4.67
N ARG A 218 27.31 1.60 5.38
CA ARG A 218 28.54 1.16 6.05
C ARG A 218 29.61 0.78 5.03
N PRO A 219 30.90 1.06 5.28
CA PRO A 219 31.97 0.72 4.33
C PRO A 219 31.98 -0.76 3.89
N GLU A 220 31.67 -1.67 4.80
CA GLU A 220 31.58 -3.11 4.54
C GLU A 220 30.37 -3.51 3.66
N GLU A 221 29.36 -2.66 3.54
CA GLU A 221 28.17 -2.91 2.70
C GLU A 221 28.39 -2.57 1.23
N VAL A 222 29.38 -1.74 0.91
CA VAL A 222 29.63 -1.22 -0.44
C VAL A 222 29.81 -2.33 -1.48
N SER A 223 30.59 -3.36 -1.16
CA SER A 223 30.82 -4.47 -2.09
C SER A 223 29.57 -5.29 -2.35
N TYR A 224 28.81 -5.58 -1.29
CA TYR A 224 27.56 -6.36 -1.38
C TYR A 224 26.46 -5.59 -2.09
N LEU A 225 26.33 -4.28 -1.83
CA LEU A 225 25.40 -3.41 -2.57
C LEU A 225 25.70 -3.45 -4.06
N ASN A 226 26.96 -3.29 -4.43
CA ASN A 226 27.37 -3.29 -5.85
C ASN A 226 27.16 -4.66 -6.51
N GLU A 227 27.33 -5.77 -5.78
CA GLU A 227 27.04 -7.12 -6.26
C GLU A 227 25.53 -7.28 -6.55
N ASP A 228 24.66 -6.93 -5.58
CA ASP A 228 23.22 -6.96 -5.77
C ASP A 228 22.74 -6.01 -6.88
N LEU A 229 23.40 -4.85 -7.03
CA LEU A 229 23.12 -3.89 -8.09
C LEU A 229 23.53 -4.43 -9.48
N GLU A 230 24.61 -5.19 -9.57
CA GLU A 230 25.02 -5.84 -10.82
C GLU A 230 24.02 -6.94 -11.23
N GLU A 231 23.53 -7.72 -10.26
CA GLU A 231 22.43 -8.67 -10.49
C GLU A 231 21.17 -7.96 -11.03
N SER A 232 20.78 -6.84 -10.41
CA SER A 232 19.64 -6.04 -10.88
C SER A 232 19.82 -5.55 -12.31
N ARG A 233 21.00 -4.99 -12.63
CA ARG A 233 21.31 -4.55 -14.02
C ARG A 233 21.22 -5.68 -15.05
N ALA A 234 21.62 -6.88 -14.67
CA ALA A 234 21.54 -8.05 -15.54
C ALA A 234 20.07 -8.48 -15.79
N LEU A 235 19.16 -8.23 -14.84
CA LEU A 235 17.76 -8.63 -14.93
C LEU A 235 16.90 -7.60 -15.68
N ASP A 236 17.04 -6.32 -15.40
CA ASP A 236 16.17 -5.24 -15.89
C ASP A 236 16.85 -4.22 -16.81
N GLY A 237 18.18 -4.30 -16.94
CA GLY A 237 18.94 -3.43 -17.84
C GLY A 237 19.11 -2.00 -17.34
N ASN A 238 18.89 -1.73 -16.04
CA ASN A 238 19.10 -0.40 -15.48
C ASN A 238 20.56 0.06 -15.60
N ASN A 239 20.80 1.37 -15.47
CA ASN A 239 22.12 1.97 -15.63
C ASN A 239 22.64 2.62 -14.33
N SER A 240 22.09 2.26 -13.15
CA SER A 240 22.54 2.81 -11.87
C SER A 240 24.02 2.57 -11.66
N PRO A 241 24.82 3.59 -11.31
CA PRO A 241 26.27 3.44 -11.12
C PRO A 241 26.60 2.71 -9.83
N ASN A 242 27.76 2.05 -9.80
CA ASN A 242 28.30 1.52 -8.55
C ASN A 242 28.61 2.65 -7.57
N ILE A 243 28.35 2.44 -6.27
CA ILE A 243 28.84 3.31 -5.23
C ILE A 243 30.32 3.01 -4.95
N THR A 244 31.09 4.05 -4.60
CA THR A 244 32.56 3.95 -4.46
C THR A 244 33.04 3.96 -3.01
N SER A 245 32.22 4.44 -2.08
CA SER A 245 32.57 4.56 -0.65
C SER A 245 31.33 4.44 0.23
N GLY A 246 31.55 4.07 1.48
CA GLY A 246 30.54 4.18 2.53
C GLY A 246 30.34 5.62 3.01
N GLY A 247 29.41 5.81 3.93
CA GLY A 247 29.01 7.07 4.54
C GLY A 247 27.62 7.52 4.07
N VAL A 248 27.18 8.65 4.59
CA VAL A 248 25.90 9.27 4.25
C VAL A 248 25.94 9.76 2.81
N GLN A 249 25.04 9.25 1.99
CA GLN A 249 24.93 9.60 0.57
C GLN A 249 23.53 9.40 0.03
N VAL A 250 23.20 10.08 -1.06
CA VAL A 250 21.94 9.88 -1.76
C VAL A 250 22.08 8.68 -2.68
N LEU A 251 21.26 7.66 -2.46
CA LEU A 251 21.13 6.50 -3.32
C LEU A 251 19.97 6.72 -4.31
N ASP A 252 20.17 6.35 -5.56
CA ASP A 252 19.07 6.20 -6.52
C ASP A 252 18.20 4.97 -6.19
N GLY A 253 17.11 4.77 -6.91
CA GLY A 253 16.15 3.71 -6.62
C GLY A 253 16.75 2.31 -6.64
N HIS A 254 17.52 1.98 -7.69
CA HIS A 254 18.15 0.67 -7.81
C HIS A 254 19.26 0.45 -6.76
N GLN A 255 20.04 1.48 -6.43
CA GLN A 255 21.03 1.42 -5.36
C GLN A 255 20.37 1.19 -3.99
N ALA A 256 19.30 1.91 -3.70
CA ALA A 256 18.56 1.78 -2.44
C ALA A 256 17.90 0.38 -2.29
N VAL A 257 17.30 -0.12 -3.37
CA VAL A 257 16.73 -1.47 -3.40
C VAL A 257 17.84 -2.53 -3.23
N ALA A 258 18.94 -2.42 -3.97
CA ALA A 258 20.09 -3.34 -3.84
C ALA A 258 20.63 -3.33 -2.40
N TRP A 259 20.83 -2.16 -1.79
CA TRP A 259 21.25 -2.05 -0.39
C TRP A 259 20.28 -2.74 0.58
N SER A 260 18.99 -2.60 0.36
CA SER A 260 17.94 -3.22 1.20
C SER A 260 17.92 -4.75 1.09
N ARG A 261 18.50 -5.31 0.03
CA ARG A 261 18.51 -6.75 -0.28
C ARG A 261 19.75 -7.48 0.23
N ILE A 262 20.80 -6.80 0.69
CA ILE A 262 22.02 -7.42 1.19
C ILE A 262 21.71 -8.54 2.20
N ARG A 263 22.15 -9.77 1.90
CA ARG A 263 21.90 -10.97 2.71
C ARG A 263 23.18 -11.62 3.26
N HIS A 264 24.27 -11.55 2.51
CA HIS A 264 25.46 -12.33 2.78
C HIS A 264 26.41 -11.71 3.82
N LEU A 265 26.13 -10.46 4.21
CA LEU A 265 26.97 -9.74 5.18
C LEU A 265 26.57 -10.04 6.63
N ASP A 266 25.26 -10.19 6.88
CA ASP A 266 24.71 -10.26 8.23
C ASP A 266 23.37 -11.04 8.27
N SER A 267 22.57 -10.84 9.33
CA SER A 267 21.34 -11.59 9.56
C SER A 267 20.14 -11.05 8.76
N ASP A 268 19.09 -11.87 8.66
CA ASP A 268 17.79 -11.46 8.14
C ASP A 268 17.17 -10.28 8.92
N PHE A 269 17.49 -10.12 10.20
CA PHE A 269 17.11 -8.95 10.98
C PHE A 269 17.75 -7.67 10.45
N ALA A 270 19.04 -7.73 10.09
CA ALA A 270 19.74 -6.60 9.51
C ALA A 270 19.14 -6.22 8.15
N ARG A 271 18.79 -7.21 7.32
CA ARG A 271 18.07 -6.96 6.06
C ARG A 271 16.72 -6.29 6.31
N ALA A 272 15.89 -6.83 7.21
CA ALA A 272 14.61 -6.21 7.56
C ALA A 272 14.80 -4.79 8.12
N SER A 273 15.90 -4.53 8.84
CA SER A 273 16.25 -3.19 9.28
C SER A 273 16.59 -2.26 8.12
N ARG A 274 17.35 -2.71 7.11
CA ARG A 274 17.65 -1.91 5.91
C ARG A 274 16.36 -1.59 5.13
N GLN A 275 15.45 -2.54 4.97
CA GLN A 275 14.16 -2.30 4.32
C GLN A 275 13.34 -1.22 5.04
N ARG A 276 13.28 -1.27 6.37
CA ARG A 276 12.65 -0.19 7.15
C ARG A 276 13.36 1.15 6.97
N THR A 277 14.69 1.14 6.97
CA THR A 277 15.48 2.37 6.77
C THR A 277 15.16 3.00 5.40
N VAL A 278 15.07 2.20 4.32
CA VAL A 278 14.66 2.69 2.99
C VAL A 278 13.26 3.29 3.04
N ALA A 279 12.29 2.59 3.64
CA ALA A 279 10.93 3.09 3.76
C ALA A 279 10.86 4.41 4.57
N THR A 280 11.56 4.48 5.70
CA THR A 280 11.64 5.68 6.53
C THR A 280 12.34 6.85 5.81
N ALA A 281 13.44 6.58 5.11
CA ALA A 281 14.15 7.59 4.33
C ALA A 281 13.26 8.14 3.19
N LEU A 282 12.53 7.27 2.51
CA LEU A 282 11.55 7.67 1.49
C LEU A 282 10.43 8.54 2.09
N MET A 283 9.84 8.13 3.22
CA MET A 283 8.81 8.93 3.90
C MET A 283 9.35 10.29 4.37
N THR A 284 10.58 10.34 4.87
CA THR A 284 11.25 11.60 5.24
C THR A 284 11.42 12.49 4.01
N LYS A 285 11.92 11.92 2.90
CA LYS A 285 12.05 12.64 1.64
C LYS A 285 10.72 13.21 1.15
N VAL A 286 9.65 12.41 1.19
CA VAL A 286 8.30 12.87 0.83
C VAL A 286 7.80 13.94 1.80
N ASN A 287 8.09 13.81 3.11
CA ASN A 287 7.68 14.82 4.08
C ASN A 287 8.29 16.20 3.78
N ASP A 288 9.55 16.24 3.38
CA ASP A 288 10.28 17.47 3.05
C ASP A 288 9.83 18.13 1.74
N MET A 289 9.06 17.44 0.90
CA MET A 289 8.51 17.97 -0.33
C MET A 289 7.43 19.02 -0.07
N SER A 290 7.39 20.06 -0.90
CA SER A 290 6.25 20.97 -0.95
C SER A 290 4.96 20.21 -1.35
N TYR A 291 3.81 20.75 -0.97
CA TYR A 291 2.52 20.14 -1.31
C TYR A 291 2.34 19.91 -2.82
N GLY A 292 2.81 20.85 -3.66
CA GLY A 292 2.78 20.68 -5.12
C GLY A 292 3.64 19.50 -5.60
N GLN A 293 4.83 19.31 -5.03
CA GLN A 293 5.70 18.18 -5.35
C GLN A 293 5.09 16.84 -4.88
N LYS A 294 4.44 16.80 -3.71
CA LYS A 294 3.70 15.61 -3.24
C LYS A 294 2.58 15.21 -4.20
N LEU A 295 1.81 16.18 -4.70
CA LEU A 295 0.77 15.92 -5.69
C LEU A 295 1.35 15.48 -7.03
N GLN A 296 2.48 16.04 -7.46
CA GLN A 296 3.17 15.62 -8.67
C GLN A 296 3.69 14.19 -8.52
N LEU A 297 4.36 13.88 -7.41
CA LEU A 297 4.82 12.52 -7.10
C LEU A 297 3.66 11.51 -7.17
N LEU A 298 2.53 11.82 -6.54
CA LEU A 298 1.34 10.98 -6.58
C LEU A 298 0.83 10.77 -8.01
N ASN A 299 0.85 11.82 -8.84
CA ASN A 299 0.49 11.71 -10.26
C ASN A 299 1.48 10.84 -11.05
N ASP A 300 2.77 11.05 -10.84
CA ASP A 300 3.82 10.38 -11.60
C ASP A 300 4.02 8.91 -11.16
N SER A 301 3.56 8.56 -9.94
CA SER A 301 3.53 7.19 -9.42
C SER A 301 2.32 6.37 -9.88
N ALA A 302 1.43 6.94 -10.68
CA ALA A 302 0.27 6.22 -11.19
C ALA A 302 0.70 5.06 -12.10
N GLY A 303 0.26 3.84 -11.79
CA GLY A 303 0.65 2.62 -12.50
C GLY A 303 1.95 1.97 -12.01
N VAL A 304 2.66 2.60 -11.05
CA VAL A 304 3.90 2.07 -10.49
C VAL A 304 3.63 1.05 -9.38
N PHE A 305 2.53 1.19 -8.65
CA PHE A 305 2.11 0.26 -7.60
C PHE A 305 0.74 -0.34 -7.89
N GLU A 306 0.40 -1.44 -7.24
CA GLU A 306 -0.90 -2.10 -7.36
C GLU A 306 -1.71 -1.98 -6.07
N THR A 307 -3.03 -1.81 -6.19
CA THR A 307 -3.94 -1.60 -5.05
C THR A 307 -5.38 -1.94 -5.42
N ASN A 308 -6.19 -2.32 -4.42
CA ASN A 308 -7.64 -2.44 -4.58
C ASN A 308 -8.40 -1.12 -4.34
N MET A 309 -7.67 -0.02 -4.12
CA MET A 309 -8.25 1.31 -3.95
C MET A 309 -8.55 1.94 -5.31
N ASN A 310 -9.74 2.51 -5.48
CA ASN A 310 -10.03 3.34 -6.65
C ASN A 310 -9.30 4.70 -6.57
N SER A 311 -9.28 5.43 -7.69
CA SER A 311 -8.56 6.71 -7.78
C SER A 311 -8.96 7.75 -6.73
N ALA A 312 -10.23 7.77 -6.31
CA ALA A 312 -10.71 8.69 -5.27
C ALA A 312 -10.20 8.27 -3.88
N ASP A 313 -10.17 6.97 -3.60
CA ASP A 313 -9.61 6.42 -2.36
C ASP A 313 -8.10 6.65 -2.29
N ILE A 314 -7.36 6.41 -3.36
CA ILE A 314 -5.92 6.69 -3.44
C ILE A 314 -5.64 8.15 -3.10
N MET A 315 -6.36 9.09 -3.73
CA MET A 315 -6.21 10.51 -3.45
C MET A 315 -6.51 10.83 -1.98
N ARG A 316 -7.62 10.33 -1.45
CA ARG A 316 -8.06 10.57 -0.08
C ARG A 316 -7.03 10.03 0.93
N VAL A 317 -6.57 8.81 0.74
CA VAL A 317 -5.56 8.16 1.58
C VAL A 317 -4.25 8.91 1.54
N ALA A 318 -3.77 9.26 0.34
CA ALA A 318 -2.53 10.00 0.17
C ALA A 318 -2.56 11.37 0.87
N LEU A 319 -3.67 12.12 0.72
CA LEU A 319 -3.83 13.41 1.39
C LEU A 319 -3.85 13.29 2.92
N ASN A 320 -4.54 12.27 3.45
CA ASN A 320 -4.56 11.98 4.88
C ASN A 320 -3.15 11.59 5.37
N CYS A 321 -2.46 10.73 4.64
CA CYS A 321 -1.09 10.34 4.95
C CYS A 321 -0.13 11.54 4.96
N PHE A 322 -0.19 12.41 3.95
CA PHE A 322 0.63 13.63 3.89
C PHE A 322 0.39 14.57 5.08
N ALA A 323 -0.85 14.66 5.58
CA ALA A 323 -1.19 15.47 6.76
C ALA A 323 -0.62 14.89 8.06
N CYS A 324 -0.34 13.58 8.09
CA CYS A 324 0.12 12.85 9.27
C CYS A 324 1.64 12.63 9.32
N LEU A 325 2.38 12.95 8.24
CA LEU A 325 3.81 12.64 8.13
C LEU A 325 4.69 13.31 9.21
N ASP A 326 4.31 14.52 9.67
CA ASP A 326 5.03 15.23 10.73
C ASP A 326 4.85 14.58 12.11
N ASN A 327 3.76 13.81 12.30
CA ASN A 327 3.41 13.13 13.54
C ASN A 327 3.39 11.62 13.30
N ARG A 328 4.54 11.07 12.85
CA ARG A 328 4.69 9.65 12.59
C ARG A 328 5.45 8.94 13.69
N GLU A 329 5.03 7.71 13.97
CA GLU A 329 5.68 6.77 14.87
C GLU A 329 5.96 5.46 14.15
N GLU A 330 7.06 4.82 14.50
CA GLU A 330 7.49 3.55 13.91
C GLU A 330 7.53 2.46 14.95
N TYR A 331 7.00 1.29 14.60
CA TYR A 331 6.94 0.14 15.48
C TYR A 331 7.31 -1.13 14.70
N ARG A 332 8.04 -2.04 15.35
CA ARG A 332 8.34 -3.34 14.80
C ARG A 332 7.63 -4.45 15.57
N PHE A 333 7.00 -5.34 14.85
CA PHE A 333 6.19 -6.38 15.43
C PHE A 333 6.61 -7.78 14.94
N PRO A 334 6.87 -8.78 15.81
CA PRO A 334 6.92 -8.64 17.27
C PRO A 334 8.15 -7.85 17.76
N GLU A 335 8.05 -7.28 18.97
CA GLU A 335 9.16 -6.59 19.64
C GLU A 335 10.22 -7.56 20.13
N ASP A 336 11.46 -7.05 20.33
CA ASP A 336 12.51 -7.83 20.95
C ASP A 336 12.13 -8.27 22.37
N GLY A 337 12.30 -9.56 22.63
CA GLY A 337 11.97 -10.15 23.93
C GLY A 337 10.51 -10.63 24.07
N THR A 338 9.66 -10.42 23.06
CA THR A 338 8.26 -10.90 23.07
C THR A 338 8.03 -12.11 22.17
N TYR A 339 9.09 -12.75 21.71
CA TYR A 339 9.04 -13.97 20.91
C TYR A 339 10.18 -14.92 21.32
N THR A 340 10.02 -16.19 20.98
CA THR A 340 11.07 -17.19 21.07
C THR A 340 11.45 -17.67 19.67
N VAL A 341 12.67 -18.15 19.48
CA VAL A 341 13.15 -18.61 18.17
C VAL A 341 13.10 -20.12 18.10
N GLN A 342 12.39 -20.65 17.09
CA GLN A 342 12.53 -22.04 16.66
C GLN A 342 13.58 -22.11 15.56
N ASN A 343 14.54 -23.03 15.64
CA ASN A 343 15.67 -23.08 14.71
C ASN A 343 15.45 -23.95 13.47
N ASP A 344 14.52 -24.92 13.52
CA ASP A 344 14.28 -25.83 12.38
C ASP A 344 12.78 -26.16 12.26
N PRO A 345 12.06 -25.61 11.28
CA PRO A 345 12.47 -24.44 10.45
C PRO A 345 12.60 -23.18 11.29
N TRP A 346 13.49 -22.26 10.90
CA TRP A 346 13.67 -21.02 11.64
C TRP A 346 12.42 -20.15 11.57
N MET A 347 11.82 -19.86 12.72
CA MET A 347 10.61 -19.04 12.88
C MET A 347 10.63 -18.31 14.23
N MET A 348 9.92 -17.19 14.28
CA MET A 348 9.66 -16.42 15.51
C MET A 348 8.33 -16.86 16.10
N LEU A 349 8.37 -17.65 17.18
CA LEU A 349 7.17 -18.09 17.88
C LEU A 349 6.69 -16.99 18.83
N ILE A 350 5.43 -16.63 18.74
CA ILE A 350 4.77 -15.56 19.50
C ILE A 350 3.65 -16.13 20.37
N ASP A 351 3.34 -15.42 21.44
CA ASP A 351 2.06 -15.55 22.14
C ASP A 351 1.02 -14.70 21.40
N PHE A 352 0.02 -15.33 20.80
CA PHE A 352 -0.95 -14.64 19.96
C PHE A 352 -1.80 -13.64 20.73
N ASP A 353 -2.23 -13.98 21.95
CA ASP A 353 -3.07 -13.09 22.76
C ASP A 353 -2.28 -11.87 23.22
N GLU A 354 -1.03 -12.06 23.67
CA GLU A 354 -0.13 -10.96 24.02
C GLU A 354 0.11 -10.04 22.84
N GLN A 355 0.44 -10.60 21.69
CA GLN A 355 0.76 -9.81 20.50
C GLN A 355 -0.46 -9.08 19.93
N LYS A 356 -1.61 -9.74 19.92
CA LYS A 356 -2.88 -9.14 19.56
C LYS A 356 -3.18 -7.93 20.45
N GLN A 357 -3.06 -8.06 21.77
CA GLN A 357 -3.25 -6.96 22.69
C GLN A 357 -2.28 -5.81 22.40
N ARG A 358 -0.97 -6.09 22.28
CA ARG A 358 0.06 -5.08 22.05
C ARG A 358 -0.20 -4.25 20.79
N ILE A 359 -0.53 -4.89 19.66
CA ILE A 359 -0.75 -4.17 18.41
C ILE A 359 -2.05 -3.36 18.45
N ASN A 360 -3.09 -3.87 19.12
CA ASN A 360 -4.35 -3.17 19.31
C ASN A 360 -4.17 -1.96 20.23
N ASP A 361 -3.49 -2.12 21.37
CA ASP A 361 -3.14 -1.01 22.28
C ASP A 361 -2.32 0.06 21.55
N TYR A 362 -1.39 -0.36 20.71
CA TYR A 362 -0.59 0.59 19.92
C TYR A 362 -1.45 1.34 18.89
N ILE A 363 -2.33 0.68 18.16
CA ILE A 363 -3.16 1.31 17.12
C ILE A 363 -4.26 2.17 17.72
N TRP A 364 -5.05 1.61 18.65
CA TRP A 364 -6.28 2.25 19.16
C TRP A 364 -6.12 2.88 20.55
N GLY A 365 -5.07 2.55 21.31
CA GLY A 365 -4.83 3.08 22.65
C GLY A 365 -5.77 2.49 23.70
N GLU A 366 -6.18 1.24 23.52
CA GLU A 366 -7.07 0.51 24.43
C GLU A 366 -6.33 -0.14 25.59
#